data_d66f48de595d02fbc1adae373ad11409
#
_entry.id   d66f48de595d02fbc1adae373ad11409
#
_cell.length_a   1.000
_cell.length_b   1.000
_cell.length_c   1.000
_cell.angle_alpha   90.00
_cell.angle_beta   90.00
_cell.angle_gamma   90.00
#
_symmetry.space_group_name_H-M   'P 1'
#
loop_
_entity.id
_entity.type
_entity.pdbx_description
1 polymer ?
#
loop_
_entity_poly.entity_id
_entity_poly.type
_entity_poly.pdbx_seq_one_letter_code
_entity_poly.pdbx_strand_id
1 'polypeptide(L)'
;MSRERILVVDDEPQIQRFLRPALEAAGYEIVEALNGADALRIAATAAPALVILDLGLPDMDGKDVIARLRGWSQVPIIILSARDRETEKIAALDLGADDYVEKPFGIGELTARMRTALRHRVREDGGLTAISVDGLAIDTVRRIVERDGVAVKLTPKEYDLLLLLARHAGRVVTHRTLLTSVWGPAHGEDMHYLRVFIGQLRGKVERDPANPTIIRTEPGVGYRFVTD
;
A
#
# COMPACT_ATOMS: atom_id res chain seq x y z
N MET A 1 0.56 19.78 19.43
CA MET A 1 0.14 19.01 18.26
C MET A 1 -0.56 17.76 18.76
N SER A 2 -1.77 17.44 18.30
CA SER A 2 -2.44 16.17 18.66
C SER A 2 -1.65 15.01 18.03
N ARG A 3 -1.43 13.94 18.81
CA ARG A 3 -0.80 12.73 18.29
C ARG A 3 -1.73 12.06 17.29
N GLU A 4 -1.18 11.50 16.21
CA GLU A 4 -1.97 10.70 15.27
C GLU A 4 -2.42 9.42 15.94
N ARG A 5 -3.71 9.10 15.81
CA ARG A 5 -4.32 7.92 16.43
C ARG A 5 -4.21 6.72 15.51
N ILE A 6 -3.68 5.61 16.02
CA ILE A 6 -3.53 4.34 15.32
C ILE A 6 -4.46 3.34 15.98
N LEU A 7 -5.32 2.71 15.16
CA LEU A 7 -6.15 1.59 15.61
C LEU A 7 -5.39 0.29 15.37
N VAL A 8 -5.12 -0.46 16.42
CA VAL A 8 -4.51 -1.79 16.36
C VAL A 8 -5.60 -2.83 16.61
N VAL A 9 -5.81 -3.70 15.63
CA VAL A 9 -6.83 -4.76 15.66
C VAL A 9 -6.13 -6.11 15.61
N ASP A 10 -6.06 -6.78 16.74
CA ASP A 10 -5.45 -8.10 16.87
C ASP A 10 -5.99 -8.74 18.15
N ASP A 11 -6.40 -10.00 18.12
CA ASP A 11 -6.94 -10.72 19.28
C ASP A 11 -5.85 -11.31 20.17
N GLU A 12 -4.60 -11.31 19.70
CA GLU A 12 -3.45 -11.79 20.46
C GLU A 12 -2.93 -10.72 21.46
N PRO A 13 -3.08 -10.91 22.80
CA PRO A 13 -2.60 -9.93 23.78
C PRO A 13 -1.09 -9.69 23.73
N GLN A 14 -0.33 -10.65 23.17
CA GLN A 14 1.12 -10.53 23.02
C GLN A 14 1.49 -9.49 21.98
N ILE A 15 0.78 -9.45 20.85
CA ILE A 15 0.98 -8.47 19.78
C ILE A 15 0.63 -7.07 20.28
N GLN A 16 -0.47 -6.90 20.98
CA GLN A 16 -0.85 -5.61 21.56
C GLN A 16 0.18 -5.10 22.58
N ARG A 17 0.63 -5.98 23.49
CA ARG A 17 1.68 -5.64 24.46
C ARG A 17 3.02 -5.28 23.81
N PHE A 18 3.32 -5.84 22.65
CA PHE A 18 4.51 -5.52 21.88
C PHE A 18 4.35 -4.19 21.14
N LEU A 19 3.21 -3.98 20.46
CA LEU A 19 3.00 -2.82 19.60
C LEU A 19 2.76 -1.52 20.38
N ARG A 20 1.92 -1.54 21.42
CA ARG A 20 1.52 -0.34 22.16
C ARG A 20 2.72 0.48 22.63
N PRO A 21 3.65 -0.01 23.48
CA PRO A 21 4.74 0.81 23.99
C PRO A 21 5.67 1.29 22.89
N ALA A 22 5.87 0.49 21.85
CA ALA A 22 6.76 0.83 20.75
C ALA A 22 6.17 1.97 19.87
N LEU A 23 4.87 1.93 19.56
CA LEU A 23 4.19 2.95 18.78
C LEU A 23 3.96 4.24 19.60
N GLU A 24 3.68 4.13 20.89
CA GLU A 24 3.60 5.29 21.79
C GLU A 24 4.94 6.02 21.90
N ALA A 25 6.05 5.26 21.98
CA ALA A 25 7.41 5.82 21.95
C ALA A 25 7.74 6.49 20.61
N ALA A 26 7.13 6.02 19.52
CA ALA A 26 7.22 6.66 18.20
C ALA A 26 6.30 7.91 18.03
N GLY A 27 5.53 8.26 19.08
CA GLY A 27 4.73 9.48 19.13
C GLY A 27 3.26 9.32 18.73
N TYR A 28 2.77 8.10 18.55
CA TYR A 28 1.38 7.82 18.21
C TYR A 28 0.49 7.66 19.46
N GLU A 29 -0.82 7.88 19.30
CA GLU A 29 -1.86 7.49 20.24
C GLU A 29 -2.44 6.15 19.80
N ILE A 30 -2.49 5.15 20.72
CA ILE A 30 -2.92 3.79 20.35
C ILE A 30 -4.30 3.50 20.92
N VAL A 31 -5.20 3.07 20.03
CA VAL A 31 -6.50 2.51 20.36
C VAL A 31 -6.52 1.06 19.90
N GLU A 32 -7.04 0.17 20.74
CA GLU A 32 -7.01 -1.27 20.51
C GLU A 32 -8.42 -1.83 20.32
N ALA A 33 -8.52 -2.82 19.43
CA ALA A 33 -9.68 -3.67 19.28
C ALA A 33 -9.25 -5.15 19.27
N LEU A 34 -10.03 -6.02 19.91
CA LEU A 34 -9.77 -7.46 20.02
C LEU A 34 -10.55 -8.28 18.99
N ASN A 35 -11.40 -7.62 18.20
CA ASN A 35 -12.29 -8.28 17.25
C ASN A 35 -12.72 -7.28 16.16
N GLY A 36 -13.32 -7.78 15.09
CA GLY A 36 -13.72 -6.97 13.94
C GLY A 36 -14.91 -6.04 14.23
N ALA A 37 -15.84 -6.45 15.05
CA ALA A 37 -16.99 -5.61 15.41
C ALA A 37 -16.57 -4.37 16.18
N ASP A 38 -15.68 -4.52 17.16
CA ASP A 38 -15.09 -3.40 17.89
C ASP A 38 -14.20 -2.53 16.98
N ALA A 39 -13.43 -3.15 16.09
CA ALA A 39 -12.62 -2.41 15.12
C ALA A 39 -13.47 -1.45 14.28
N LEU A 40 -14.58 -1.93 13.71
CA LEU A 40 -15.49 -1.10 12.91
C LEU A 40 -16.14 0.01 13.74
N ARG A 41 -16.58 -0.28 14.94
CA ARG A 41 -17.18 0.69 15.88
C ARG A 41 -16.15 1.78 16.26
N ILE A 42 -14.94 1.38 16.61
CA ILE A 42 -13.87 2.31 17.00
C ILE A 42 -13.42 3.14 15.80
N ALA A 43 -13.27 2.54 14.62
CA ALA A 43 -12.92 3.27 13.40
C ALA A 43 -13.94 4.39 13.10
N ALA A 44 -15.23 4.13 13.29
CA ALA A 44 -16.29 5.10 13.07
C ALA A 44 -16.30 6.25 14.11
N THR A 45 -15.94 5.96 15.37
CA THR A 45 -16.07 6.94 16.47
C THR A 45 -14.77 7.67 16.78
N ALA A 46 -13.62 7.00 16.64
CA ALA A 46 -12.32 7.54 16.99
C ALA A 46 -11.57 8.18 15.80
N ALA A 47 -12.07 7.99 14.57
CA ALA A 47 -11.47 8.49 13.33
C ALA A 47 -9.93 8.30 13.27
N PRO A 48 -9.41 7.06 13.34
CA PRO A 48 -7.98 6.80 13.34
C PRO A 48 -7.30 7.32 12.08
N ALA A 49 -6.02 7.68 12.21
CA ALA A 49 -5.20 8.08 11.08
C ALA A 49 -4.73 6.87 10.24
N LEU A 50 -4.63 5.70 10.88
CA LEU A 50 -4.23 4.44 10.26
C LEU A 50 -4.79 3.26 11.07
N VAL A 51 -5.06 2.15 10.39
CA VAL A 51 -5.49 0.87 10.99
C VAL A 51 -4.41 -0.18 10.74
N ILE A 52 -3.97 -0.85 11.80
CA ILE A 52 -3.18 -2.09 11.73
C ILE A 52 -4.14 -3.22 12.02
N LEU A 53 -4.26 -4.19 11.11
CA LEU A 53 -5.31 -5.21 11.14
C LEU A 53 -4.75 -6.61 11.00
N ASP A 54 -4.98 -7.46 11.97
CA ASP A 54 -4.84 -8.90 11.79
C ASP A 54 -6.01 -9.47 10.99
N LEU A 55 -5.75 -10.46 10.13
CA LEU A 55 -6.80 -11.10 9.34
C LEU A 55 -7.55 -12.20 10.11
N GLY A 56 -6.88 -12.81 11.10
CA GLY A 56 -7.40 -13.94 11.87
C GLY A 56 -8.19 -13.54 13.11
N LEU A 57 -9.24 -12.72 12.97
CA LEU A 57 -10.03 -12.28 14.12
C LEU A 57 -11.06 -13.34 14.57
N PRO A 58 -11.45 -13.33 15.86
CA PRO A 58 -12.30 -14.38 16.44
C PRO A 58 -13.78 -14.32 15.99
N ASP A 59 -14.26 -13.16 15.55
CA ASP A 59 -15.67 -12.92 15.27
C ASP A 59 -15.99 -12.81 13.77
N MET A 60 -14.99 -12.38 12.95
CA MET A 60 -15.14 -12.27 11.50
C MET A 60 -13.78 -12.29 10.81
N ASP A 61 -13.75 -12.58 9.52
CA ASP A 61 -12.53 -12.45 8.72
C ASP A 61 -12.10 -10.97 8.62
N GLY A 62 -10.80 -10.69 8.80
CA GLY A 62 -10.28 -9.33 8.65
C GLY A 62 -10.54 -8.73 7.27
N LYS A 63 -10.70 -9.57 6.23
CA LYS A 63 -11.12 -9.14 4.89
C LYS A 63 -12.52 -8.51 4.88
N ASP A 64 -13.44 -9.02 5.71
CA ASP A 64 -14.78 -8.42 5.87
C ASP A 64 -14.70 -7.06 6.57
N VAL A 65 -13.75 -6.91 7.51
CA VAL A 65 -13.47 -5.60 8.14
C VAL A 65 -12.99 -4.60 7.10
N ILE A 66 -12.04 -4.99 6.22
CA ILE A 66 -11.56 -4.13 5.12
C ILE A 66 -12.72 -3.71 4.21
N ALA A 67 -13.50 -4.67 3.72
CA ALA A 67 -14.61 -4.40 2.80
C ALA A 67 -15.63 -3.43 3.41
N ARG A 68 -15.99 -3.61 4.69
CA ARG A 68 -16.92 -2.73 5.41
C ARG A 68 -16.33 -1.34 5.64
N LEU A 69 -15.06 -1.24 6.03
CA LEU A 69 -14.37 0.05 6.19
C LEU A 69 -14.34 0.83 4.87
N ARG A 70 -14.02 0.18 3.76
CA ARG A 70 -13.96 0.80 2.42
C ARG A 70 -15.32 1.30 1.93
N GLY A 71 -16.43 0.82 2.47
CA GLY A 71 -17.76 1.35 2.19
C GLY A 71 -17.96 2.81 2.64
N TRP A 72 -17.15 3.32 3.57
CA TRP A 72 -17.33 4.66 4.14
C TRP A 72 -16.02 5.37 4.54
N SER A 73 -14.86 4.73 4.45
CA SER A 73 -13.58 5.30 4.90
C SER A 73 -12.43 4.94 3.96
N GLN A 74 -11.55 5.92 3.70
CA GLN A 74 -10.29 5.74 3.01
C GLN A 74 -9.10 5.70 3.98
N VAL A 75 -9.33 5.42 5.26
CA VAL A 75 -8.25 5.29 6.24
C VAL A 75 -7.23 4.25 5.78
N PRO A 76 -5.92 4.55 5.81
CA PRO A 76 -4.89 3.57 5.47
C PRO A 76 -4.99 2.31 6.33
N ILE A 77 -4.90 1.14 5.70
CA ILE A 77 -4.96 -0.18 6.36
C ILE A 77 -3.68 -0.95 6.05
N ILE A 78 -2.93 -1.31 7.09
CA ILE A 78 -1.80 -2.23 7.00
C ILE A 78 -2.21 -3.55 7.64
N ILE A 79 -2.17 -4.64 6.87
CA ILE A 79 -2.49 -5.96 7.40
C ILE A 79 -1.27 -6.63 8.04
N LEU A 80 -1.50 -7.32 9.14
CA LEU A 80 -0.53 -8.28 9.71
C LEU A 80 -0.89 -9.67 9.18
N SER A 81 0.07 -10.39 8.61
CA SER A 81 -0.18 -11.68 7.96
C SER A 81 0.90 -12.69 8.27
N ALA A 82 0.52 -13.96 8.43
CA ALA A 82 1.48 -15.04 8.48
C ALA A 82 2.18 -15.21 7.11
N ARG A 83 3.41 -15.73 7.13
CA ARG A 83 4.31 -15.81 5.98
C ARG A 83 3.77 -16.70 4.83
N ASP A 84 2.98 -17.70 5.16
CA ASP A 84 2.45 -18.73 4.27
C ASP A 84 1.06 -18.40 3.66
N ARG A 85 0.51 -17.21 3.94
CA ARG A 85 -0.83 -16.82 3.51
C ARG A 85 -0.84 -15.81 2.33
N GLU A 86 -0.10 -16.13 1.26
CA GLU A 86 0.03 -15.24 0.11
C GLU A 86 -1.32 -14.92 -0.55
N THR A 87 -2.20 -15.92 -0.70
CA THR A 87 -3.53 -15.72 -1.28
C THR A 87 -4.41 -14.79 -0.43
N GLU A 88 -4.31 -14.86 0.89
CA GLU A 88 -5.05 -13.97 1.80
C GLU A 88 -4.53 -12.54 1.73
N LYS A 89 -3.20 -12.35 1.63
CA LYS A 89 -2.60 -11.03 1.42
C LYS A 89 -3.08 -10.38 0.13
N ILE A 90 -3.06 -11.12 -0.97
CA ILE A 90 -3.54 -10.64 -2.27
C ILE A 90 -5.02 -10.26 -2.17
N ALA A 91 -5.86 -11.12 -1.62
CA ALA A 91 -7.29 -10.84 -1.46
C ALA A 91 -7.55 -9.59 -0.60
N ALA A 92 -6.82 -9.41 0.50
CA ALA A 92 -6.94 -8.24 1.36
C ALA A 92 -6.52 -6.93 0.66
N LEU A 93 -5.44 -6.97 -0.13
CA LEU A 93 -4.98 -5.83 -0.93
C LEU A 93 -6.00 -5.49 -2.04
N ASP A 94 -6.56 -6.49 -2.73
CA ASP A 94 -7.60 -6.30 -3.75
C ASP A 94 -8.91 -5.73 -3.16
N LEU A 95 -9.20 -6.02 -1.90
CA LEU A 95 -10.30 -5.42 -1.15
C LEU A 95 -10.01 -3.99 -0.65
N GLY A 96 -8.78 -3.51 -0.84
CA GLY A 96 -8.41 -2.14 -0.56
C GLY A 96 -7.51 -1.95 0.67
N ALA A 97 -6.86 -2.98 1.20
CA ALA A 97 -5.73 -2.78 2.11
C ALA A 97 -4.58 -2.07 1.36
N ASP A 98 -3.83 -1.24 2.06
CA ASP A 98 -2.78 -0.40 1.45
C ASP A 98 -1.42 -1.09 1.44
N ASP A 99 -1.15 -1.90 2.46
CA ASP A 99 0.12 -2.61 2.63
C ASP A 99 -0.05 -3.83 3.53
N TYR A 100 1.00 -4.64 3.64
CA TYR A 100 1.07 -5.76 4.56
C TYR A 100 2.43 -5.85 5.26
N VAL A 101 2.45 -6.51 6.43
CA VAL A 101 3.66 -6.88 7.16
C VAL A 101 3.57 -8.35 7.53
N GLU A 102 4.62 -9.11 7.24
CA GLU A 102 4.66 -10.54 7.54
C GLU A 102 5.09 -10.80 8.98
N LYS A 103 4.32 -11.64 9.70
CA LYS A 103 4.72 -12.15 11.02
C LYS A 103 5.77 -13.28 10.86
N PRO A 104 6.89 -13.27 11.63
CA PRO A 104 7.28 -12.29 12.63
C PRO A 104 7.92 -11.04 12.02
N PHE A 105 7.61 -9.86 12.54
CA PHE A 105 8.10 -8.57 12.04
C PHE A 105 8.86 -7.77 13.09
N GLY A 106 9.73 -6.89 12.62
CA GLY A 106 10.38 -5.90 13.45
C GLY A 106 9.59 -4.59 13.54
N ILE A 107 9.62 -3.92 14.70
CA ILE A 107 8.92 -2.64 14.88
C ILE A 107 9.40 -1.57 13.90
N GLY A 108 10.67 -1.61 13.51
CA GLY A 108 11.25 -0.68 12.53
C GLY A 108 10.63 -0.80 11.14
N GLU A 109 10.35 -2.03 10.67
CA GLU A 109 9.65 -2.27 9.42
C GLU A 109 8.22 -1.73 9.48
N LEU A 110 7.46 -2.13 10.50
CA LEU A 110 6.08 -1.68 10.66
C LEU A 110 5.99 -0.14 10.71
N THR A 111 6.82 0.53 11.51
CA THR A 111 6.81 1.99 11.61
C THR A 111 7.24 2.69 10.32
N ALA A 112 8.13 2.10 9.52
CA ALA A 112 8.50 2.62 8.21
C ALA A 112 7.31 2.58 7.24
N ARG A 113 6.58 1.46 7.20
CA ARG A 113 5.36 1.30 6.38
C ARG A 113 4.24 2.23 6.85
N MET A 114 4.04 2.37 8.15
CA MET A 114 3.09 3.32 8.73
C MET A 114 3.36 4.77 8.29
N ARG A 115 4.63 5.23 8.42
CA ARG A 115 5.01 6.58 7.97
C ARG A 115 4.72 6.80 6.48
N THR A 116 4.96 5.77 5.66
CA THR A 116 4.64 5.82 4.23
C THR A 116 3.13 5.96 4.01
N ALA A 117 2.32 5.12 4.64
CA ALA A 117 0.86 5.15 4.52
C ALA A 117 0.24 6.47 5.00
N LEU A 118 0.71 7.02 6.13
CA LEU A 118 0.26 8.29 6.69
C LEU A 118 0.63 9.48 5.79
N ARG A 119 1.81 9.48 5.20
CA ARG A 119 2.24 10.54 4.26
C ARG A 119 1.36 10.60 3.01
N HIS A 120 0.88 9.45 2.52
CA HIS A 120 0.01 9.39 1.33
C HIS A 120 -1.38 9.97 1.60
N ARG A 121 -1.95 9.76 2.79
CA ARG A 121 -3.22 10.37 3.18
C ARG A 121 -3.22 11.91 3.01
N VAL A 122 -2.11 12.57 3.34
CA VAL A 122 -1.98 14.04 3.20
C VAL A 122 -1.90 14.49 1.73
N ARG A 123 -1.48 13.61 0.81
CA ARG A 123 -1.34 13.94 -0.63
C ARG A 123 -2.60 13.68 -1.46
N GLU A 124 -3.49 12.81 -1.02
CA GLU A 124 -4.73 12.49 -1.75
C GLU A 124 -5.73 13.66 -1.78
N ASP A 125 -5.65 14.59 -0.84
CA ASP A 125 -6.52 15.79 -0.79
C ASP A 125 -6.16 16.87 -1.83
N GLY A 126 -5.01 16.79 -2.50
CA GLY A 126 -4.61 17.70 -3.56
C GLY A 126 -4.25 16.95 -4.82
N GLY A 127 -5.15 16.87 -5.82
CA GLY A 127 -4.95 16.12 -7.06
C GLY A 127 -3.50 16.15 -7.57
N LEU A 128 -2.87 14.99 -7.71
CA LEU A 128 -1.47 14.81 -8.10
C LEU A 128 -1.25 15.35 -9.52
N THR A 129 -0.88 16.62 -9.64
CA THR A 129 -0.52 17.23 -10.94
C THR A 129 0.91 16.90 -11.35
N ALA A 130 1.78 16.64 -10.38
CA ALA A 130 3.16 16.25 -10.61
C ALA A 130 3.65 15.28 -9.53
N ILE A 131 4.42 14.27 -9.92
CA ILE A 131 5.07 13.30 -9.04
C ILE A 131 6.56 13.36 -9.32
N SER A 132 7.38 13.45 -8.26
CA SER A 132 8.84 13.44 -8.40
C SER A 132 9.44 12.47 -7.38
N VAL A 133 10.33 11.58 -7.84
CA VAL A 133 11.07 10.62 -7.02
C VAL A 133 12.40 10.27 -7.69
N ASP A 134 13.50 10.32 -6.95
CA ASP A 134 14.84 9.92 -7.41
C ASP A 134 15.19 10.40 -8.84
N GLY A 135 14.87 11.65 -9.19
CA GLY A 135 15.12 12.22 -10.53
C GLY A 135 14.09 11.83 -11.61
N LEU A 136 13.12 10.97 -11.30
CA LEU A 136 11.97 10.74 -12.16
C LEU A 136 10.90 11.81 -11.86
N ALA A 137 10.45 12.53 -12.89
CA ALA A 137 9.36 13.50 -12.80
C ALA A 137 8.22 13.08 -13.74
N ILE A 138 6.98 13.12 -13.25
CA ILE A 138 5.77 12.77 -13.99
C ILE A 138 4.81 13.97 -13.91
N ASP A 139 4.60 14.68 -15.01
CA ASP A 139 3.53 15.66 -15.17
C ASP A 139 2.28 14.92 -15.66
N THR A 140 1.29 14.77 -14.79
CA THR A 140 0.08 14.00 -15.10
C THR A 140 -0.89 14.76 -15.98
N VAL A 141 -0.82 16.10 -15.99
CA VAL A 141 -1.67 16.98 -16.79
C VAL A 141 -1.22 16.96 -18.25
N ARG A 142 0.10 17.14 -18.46
CA ARG A 142 0.69 17.15 -19.80
C ARG A 142 1.04 15.75 -20.32
N ARG A 143 0.97 14.72 -19.45
CA ARG A 143 1.42 13.34 -19.74
C ARG A 143 2.90 13.29 -20.13
N ILE A 144 3.72 14.10 -19.51
CA ILE A 144 5.18 14.15 -19.72
C ILE A 144 5.87 13.38 -18.61
N VAL A 145 6.84 12.56 -18.99
CA VAL A 145 7.73 11.84 -18.07
C VAL A 145 9.15 12.23 -18.38
N GLU A 146 9.90 12.61 -17.36
CA GLU A 146 11.31 12.98 -17.46
C GLU A 146 12.15 12.19 -16.47
N ARG A 147 13.36 11.81 -16.90
CA ARG A 147 14.39 11.22 -16.05
C ARG A 147 15.59 12.14 -16.02
N ASP A 148 15.93 12.68 -14.84
CA ASP A 148 17.03 13.64 -14.65
C ASP A 148 16.94 14.84 -15.66
N GLY A 149 15.71 15.33 -15.90
CA GLY A 149 15.41 16.43 -16.83
C GLY A 149 15.38 16.05 -18.31
N VAL A 150 15.57 14.77 -18.65
CA VAL A 150 15.48 14.28 -20.03
C VAL A 150 14.15 13.57 -20.27
N ALA A 151 13.44 13.98 -21.34
CA ALA A 151 12.14 13.39 -21.65
C ALA A 151 12.23 11.90 -21.97
N VAL A 152 11.39 11.09 -21.31
CA VAL A 152 11.29 9.65 -21.50
C VAL A 152 10.08 9.32 -22.39
N LYS A 153 10.34 8.64 -23.50
CA LYS A 153 9.25 8.19 -24.40
C LYS A 153 8.66 6.88 -23.91
N LEU A 154 7.43 6.95 -23.41
CA LEU A 154 6.63 5.81 -23.03
C LEU A 154 5.54 5.53 -24.07
N THR A 155 5.25 4.26 -24.30
CA THR A 155 4.03 3.85 -25.00
C THR A 155 2.80 4.16 -24.13
N PRO A 156 1.58 4.23 -24.69
CA PRO A 156 0.37 4.48 -23.90
C PRO A 156 0.22 3.51 -22.71
N LYS A 157 0.46 2.22 -22.92
CA LYS A 157 0.35 1.19 -21.87
C LYS A 157 1.42 1.29 -20.79
N GLU A 158 2.67 1.63 -21.17
CA GLU A 158 3.75 1.90 -20.20
C GLU A 158 3.41 3.14 -19.35
N TYR A 159 2.88 4.19 -19.98
CA TYR A 159 2.46 5.38 -19.24
C TYR A 159 1.31 5.09 -18.28
N ASP A 160 0.28 4.38 -18.73
CA ASP A 160 -0.87 4.02 -17.91
C ASP A 160 -0.44 3.14 -16.71
N LEU A 161 0.49 2.19 -16.94
CA LEU A 161 1.07 1.35 -15.90
C LEU A 161 1.88 2.18 -14.89
N LEU A 162 2.75 3.08 -15.37
CA LEU A 162 3.53 3.98 -14.52
C LEU A 162 2.62 4.88 -13.69
N LEU A 163 1.61 5.48 -14.32
CA LEU A 163 0.67 6.38 -13.66
C LEU A 163 -0.15 5.67 -12.59
N LEU A 164 -0.60 4.44 -12.86
CA LEU A 164 -1.33 3.64 -11.89
C LEU A 164 -0.46 3.33 -10.67
N LEU A 165 0.77 2.89 -10.87
CA LEU A 165 1.74 2.64 -9.81
C LEU A 165 2.05 3.91 -9.01
N ALA A 166 2.28 5.02 -9.69
CA ALA A 166 2.61 6.30 -9.07
C ALA A 166 1.45 6.91 -8.27
N ARG A 167 0.20 6.70 -8.71
CA ARG A 167 -1.01 7.09 -7.95
C ARG A 167 -1.16 6.28 -6.65
N HIS A 168 -0.69 5.02 -6.66
CA HIS A 168 -0.67 4.16 -5.49
C HIS A 168 0.72 4.12 -4.83
N ALA A 169 1.49 5.21 -4.99
CA ALA A 169 2.86 5.27 -4.49
C ALA A 169 2.91 4.89 -3.00
N GLY A 170 3.90 4.08 -2.61
CA GLY A 170 4.06 3.54 -1.26
C GLY A 170 3.17 2.33 -0.93
N ARG A 171 2.13 2.06 -1.72
CA ARG A 171 1.23 0.91 -1.56
C ARG A 171 1.66 -0.24 -2.47
N VAL A 172 1.36 -1.46 -2.07
CA VAL A 172 1.49 -2.62 -2.95
C VAL A 172 0.28 -2.70 -3.88
N VAL A 173 0.53 -2.73 -5.19
CA VAL A 173 -0.51 -2.96 -6.19
C VAL A 173 -0.36 -4.39 -6.71
N THR A 174 -1.40 -5.20 -6.59
CA THR A 174 -1.36 -6.62 -6.96
C THR A 174 -1.21 -6.79 -8.47
N HIS A 175 -0.67 -7.93 -8.90
CA HIS A 175 -0.58 -8.27 -10.32
C HIS A 175 -1.94 -8.16 -11.01
N ARG A 176 -2.99 -8.68 -10.36
CA ARG A 176 -4.35 -8.66 -10.89
C ARG A 176 -4.87 -7.23 -11.06
N THR A 177 -4.71 -6.38 -10.03
CA THR A 177 -5.14 -4.98 -10.10
C THR A 177 -4.44 -4.24 -11.24
N LEU A 178 -3.12 -4.43 -11.40
CA LEU A 178 -2.35 -3.83 -12.50
C LEU A 178 -2.86 -4.28 -13.87
N LEU A 179 -3.05 -5.59 -14.05
CA LEU A 179 -3.51 -6.17 -15.30
C LEU A 179 -4.92 -5.70 -15.66
N THR A 180 -5.85 -5.82 -14.73
CA THR A 180 -7.26 -5.46 -15.01
C THR A 180 -7.46 -3.98 -15.22
N SER A 181 -6.72 -3.12 -14.50
CA SER A 181 -6.84 -1.67 -14.65
C SER A 181 -6.23 -1.14 -15.95
N VAL A 182 -5.12 -1.74 -16.41
CA VAL A 182 -4.41 -1.24 -17.60
C VAL A 182 -4.90 -1.92 -18.89
N TRP A 183 -5.22 -3.22 -18.85
CA TRP A 183 -5.60 -3.99 -20.04
C TRP A 183 -7.05 -4.46 -20.04
N GLY A 184 -7.74 -4.38 -18.92
CA GLY A 184 -9.13 -4.78 -18.76
C GLY A 184 -9.33 -6.14 -18.08
N PRO A 185 -10.57 -6.45 -17.65
CA PRO A 185 -10.86 -7.61 -16.79
C PRO A 185 -10.46 -8.97 -17.39
N ALA A 186 -10.45 -9.08 -18.73
CA ALA A 186 -10.08 -10.33 -19.41
C ALA A 186 -8.60 -10.72 -19.24
N HIS A 187 -7.74 -9.78 -18.82
CA HIS A 187 -6.29 -9.97 -18.73
C HIS A 187 -5.79 -10.25 -17.30
N GLY A 188 -6.68 -10.46 -16.33
CA GLY A 188 -6.31 -10.56 -14.90
C GLY A 188 -5.29 -11.65 -14.54
N GLU A 189 -5.04 -12.63 -15.44
CA GLU A 189 -4.12 -13.74 -15.21
C GLU A 189 -2.85 -13.68 -16.09
N ASP A 190 -2.70 -12.65 -16.93
CA ASP A 190 -1.60 -12.53 -17.91
C ASP A 190 -0.27 -12.06 -17.27
N MET A 191 0.17 -12.73 -16.20
CA MET A 191 1.34 -12.38 -15.39
C MET A 191 2.63 -12.25 -16.19
N HIS A 192 2.83 -13.10 -17.23
CA HIS A 192 4.01 -13.01 -18.08
C HIS A 192 4.04 -11.70 -18.86
N TYR A 193 2.90 -11.29 -19.37
CA TYR A 193 2.74 -10.03 -20.11
C TYR A 193 3.07 -8.81 -19.23
N LEU A 194 2.54 -8.78 -18.00
CA LEU A 194 2.86 -7.72 -17.04
C LEU A 194 4.36 -7.63 -16.74
N ARG A 195 5.03 -8.78 -16.54
CA ARG A 195 6.48 -8.80 -16.27
C ARG A 195 7.31 -8.19 -17.41
N VAL A 196 6.92 -8.45 -18.65
CA VAL A 196 7.58 -7.85 -19.82
C VAL A 196 7.43 -6.33 -19.80
N PHE A 197 6.22 -5.82 -19.58
CA PHE A 197 5.97 -4.37 -19.50
C PHE A 197 6.70 -3.70 -18.32
N ILE A 198 6.73 -4.32 -17.16
CA ILE A 198 7.51 -3.83 -16.02
C ILE A 198 9.00 -3.79 -16.35
N GLY A 199 9.53 -4.81 -17.02
CA GLY A 199 10.93 -4.83 -17.46
C GLY A 199 11.23 -3.68 -18.45
N GLN A 200 10.37 -3.48 -19.44
CA GLN A 200 10.50 -2.38 -20.40
C GLN A 200 10.40 -0.99 -19.72
N LEU A 201 9.44 -0.84 -18.81
CA LEU A 201 9.25 0.39 -18.06
C LEU A 201 10.47 0.69 -17.18
N ARG A 202 10.99 -0.29 -16.43
CA ARG A 202 12.22 -0.15 -15.64
C ARG A 202 13.40 0.27 -16.51
N GLY A 203 13.56 -0.30 -17.70
CA GLY A 203 14.59 0.09 -18.66
C GLY A 203 14.56 1.57 -19.06
N LYS A 204 13.43 2.25 -18.84
CA LYS A 204 13.22 3.66 -19.21
C LYS A 204 13.24 4.61 -18.02
N VAL A 205 12.78 4.16 -16.84
CA VAL A 205 12.58 5.03 -15.68
C VAL A 205 13.55 4.79 -14.52
N GLU A 206 14.17 3.62 -14.44
CA GLU A 206 15.19 3.33 -13.42
C GLU A 206 16.59 3.76 -13.87
N ARG A 207 17.47 4.06 -12.93
CA ARG A 207 18.90 4.24 -13.23
C ARG A 207 19.60 2.92 -13.50
N ASP A 208 19.25 1.91 -12.71
CA ASP A 208 19.69 0.53 -12.88
C ASP A 208 18.48 -0.39 -12.92
N PRO A 209 18.03 -0.83 -14.09
CA PRO A 209 16.88 -1.73 -14.22
C PRO A 209 17.07 -3.09 -13.53
N ALA A 210 18.32 -3.52 -13.30
CA ALA A 210 18.63 -4.77 -12.62
C ALA A 210 18.45 -4.64 -11.08
N ASN A 211 18.67 -3.43 -10.54
CA ASN A 211 18.48 -3.10 -9.13
C ASN A 211 17.47 -1.94 -8.99
N PRO A 212 16.18 -2.17 -9.27
CA PRO A 212 15.19 -1.11 -9.34
C PRO A 212 14.92 -0.50 -7.96
N THR A 213 14.94 0.84 -7.89
CA THR A 213 14.70 1.61 -6.67
C THR A 213 13.32 2.23 -6.64
N ILE A 214 12.74 2.56 -7.79
CA ILE A 214 11.44 3.23 -7.93
C ILE A 214 10.30 2.21 -8.03
N ILE A 215 10.40 1.22 -8.92
CA ILE A 215 9.39 0.19 -9.09
C ILE A 215 9.90 -1.11 -8.50
N ARG A 216 9.60 -1.38 -7.24
CA ARG A 216 10.04 -2.59 -6.53
C ARG A 216 9.08 -3.75 -6.77
N THR A 217 9.63 -4.96 -6.81
CA THR A 217 8.84 -6.20 -6.85
C THR A 217 8.51 -6.62 -5.43
N GLU A 218 7.23 -6.90 -5.18
CA GLU A 218 6.75 -7.61 -3.99
C GLU A 218 6.50 -9.07 -4.44
N PRO A 219 7.41 -10.00 -4.09
CA PRO A 219 7.39 -11.36 -4.65
C PRO A 219 6.05 -12.07 -4.42
N GLY A 220 5.52 -12.69 -5.47
CA GLY A 220 4.22 -13.37 -5.46
C GLY A 220 2.99 -12.46 -5.43
N VAL A 221 3.12 -11.21 -5.02
CA VAL A 221 1.99 -10.30 -4.78
C VAL A 221 1.82 -9.28 -5.91
N GLY A 222 2.85 -8.49 -6.23
CA GLY A 222 2.71 -7.40 -7.18
C GLY A 222 3.92 -6.48 -7.23
N TYR A 223 3.65 -5.18 -7.36
CA TYR A 223 4.67 -4.15 -7.46
C TYR A 223 4.34 -2.95 -6.58
N ARG A 224 5.37 -2.25 -6.15
CA ARG A 224 5.29 -1.02 -5.34
C ARG A 224 6.07 0.10 -6.02
N PHE A 225 5.46 1.25 -6.16
CA PHE A 225 6.16 2.49 -6.51
C PHE A 225 6.68 3.12 -5.21
N VAL A 226 7.99 3.22 -5.07
CA VAL A 226 8.64 3.75 -3.87
C VAL A 226 8.70 5.28 -3.96
N THR A 227 8.36 5.93 -2.86
CA THR A 227 8.59 7.38 -2.64
C THR A 227 9.51 7.51 -1.45
N ASP A 228 10.54 8.32 -1.56
CA ASP A 228 11.46 8.63 -0.45
C ASP A 228 10.75 9.18 0.78
#